data_f9a9bcdefa1667589c1e5b88a109f42b
#
_entry.id   f9a9bcdefa1667589c1e5b88a109f42b
#
_cell.length_a   1.000
_cell.length_b   1.000
_cell.length_c   1.000
_cell.angle_alpha   90.00
_cell.angle_beta   90.00
_cell.angle_gamma   90.00
#
_symmetry.space_group_name_H-M   'P 1'
#
loop_
_entity.id
_entity.type
_entity.pdbx_description
1 polymer ?
#
loop_
_entity_poly.entity_id
_entity_poly.type
_entity_poly.pdbx_seq_one_letter_code
_entity_poly.pdbx_strand_id
1 'polypeptide(L)'
;MMRHALPALLILAACSTNSDNDGGGTFEPLCFNPPDGGVFLAGIPSPVAGCAADAGPTGVLDLAALGWAPQGGVMVVPESAPGTALPVVFAFHGAFESGENVRERLALDQAVDGGAILVYPNAINGTWDITQVSSDGRRVDRLISRLASTYCIDPSRIYISGFSAGAVFTLYLGCNVPQTFAGIAVVAGSASRFDTRCCTQPVSGLFIHGARDEAFSLAEGRAARAGVAARDDCTATTTPDGPNCFAYACPAPWAVDGCEWDGDHDIPSWGGAEIARFFELGP
;
A
#
# COMPACT_ATOMS: atom_id res chain seq x y z
N MET A 1 12.98 -19.23 30.43
CA MET A 1 12.27 -18.48 29.38
C MET A 1 13.16 -18.54 28.15
N MET A 2 12.88 -19.48 27.28
CA MET A 2 13.66 -19.68 26.04
C MET A 2 13.10 -18.72 24.98
N ARG A 3 13.92 -17.75 24.58
CA ARG A 3 13.64 -16.93 23.39
C ARG A 3 13.92 -17.80 22.16
N HIS A 4 12.87 -18.15 21.42
CA HIS A 4 13.04 -18.74 20.12
C HIS A 4 13.49 -17.66 19.15
N ALA A 5 14.77 -17.64 18.82
CA ALA A 5 15.26 -16.94 17.66
C ALA A 5 14.67 -17.61 16.43
N LEU A 6 13.81 -16.93 15.72
CA LEU A 6 13.41 -17.30 14.36
C LEU A 6 14.66 -17.27 13.49
N PRO A 7 14.93 -18.31 12.70
CA PRO A 7 16.05 -18.27 11.77
C PRO A 7 15.81 -17.17 10.74
N ALA A 8 16.82 -16.35 10.51
CA ALA A 8 16.91 -15.47 9.35
C ALA A 8 16.78 -16.34 8.10
N LEU A 9 15.55 -16.47 7.61
CA LEU A 9 15.26 -17.32 6.47
C LEU A 9 15.52 -16.53 5.20
N LEU A 10 16.52 -16.99 4.47
CA LEU A 10 16.76 -16.77 3.06
C LEU A 10 15.47 -16.40 2.32
N ILE A 11 15.28 -15.13 2.09
CA ILE A 11 14.48 -14.67 0.94
C ILE A 11 15.39 -14.82 -0.27
N LEU A 12 15.67 -16.06 -0.61
CA LEU A 12 16.24 -16.45 -1.87
C LEU A 12 15.09 -16.61 -2.83
N ALA A 13 15.14 -15.72 -3.76
CA ALA A 13 14.85 -16.09 -5.11
C ALA A 13 13.74 -15.44 -5.83
N ALA A 14 14.02 -15.23 -6.78
CA ALA A 14 13.87 -15.29 -8.22
C ALA A 14 14.18 -13.94 -8.84
N CYS A 15 15.41 -13.46 -8.63
CA CYS A 15 16.09 -12.74 -9.70
C CYS A 15 16.68 -13.81 -10.60
N SER A 16 15.98 -14.17 -11.67
CA SER A 16 16.57 -14.82 -12.81
C SER A 16 17.53 -13.82 -13.44
N THR A 17 18.80 -13.90 -13.06
CA THR A 17 19.88 -13.26 -13.81
C THR A 17 20.07 -14.04 -15.09
N ASN A 18 19.43 -13.63 -16.16
CA ASN A 18 19.95 -13.95 -17.49
C ASN A 18 21.18 -13.09 -17.72
N SER A 19 22.31 -13.60 -17.29
CA SER A 19 23.62 -13.19 -17.82
C SER A 19 23.80 -13.91 -19.15
N ASP A 20 23.58 -13.20 -20.25
CA ASP A 20 24.29 -13.38 -21.52
C ASP A 20 23.69 -12.39 -22.54
N ASN A 21 24.33 -11.21 -22.67
CA ASN A 21 24.62 -10.63 -23.98
C ASN A 21 25.44 -9.35 -23.84
N ASP A 22 26.67 -9.42 -24.32
CA ASP A 22 27.54 -8.27 -24.61
C ASP A 22 26.98 -7.53 -25.84
N GLY A 23 26.06 -6.63 -25.60
CA GLY A 23 25.55 -5.71 -26.61
C GLY A 23 25.02 -4.48 -25.90
N GLY A 24 25.62 -3.30 -26.17
CA GLY A 24 25.23 -2.02 -25.56
C GLY A 24 23.81 -1.56 -25.92
N GLY A 25 22.84 -2.32 -25.49
CA GLY A 25 21.42 -1.99 -25.51
C GLY A 25 21.06 -1.24 -24.23
N THR A 26 20.44 -0.09 -24.36
CA THR A 26 19.74 0.57 -23.26
C THR A 26 18.68 -0.40 -22.75
N PHE A 27 18.89 -0.95 -21.54
CA PHE A 27 17.90 -1.78 -20.88
C PHE A 27 16.67 -0.91 -20.61
N GLU A 28 15.60 -1.11 -21.38
CA GLU A 28 14.30 -0.54 -21.08
C GLU A 28 13.82 -1.12 -19.74
N PRO A 29 13.34 -0.29 -18.79
CA PRO A 29 12.82 -0.77 -17.53
C PRO A 29 11.59 -1.64 -17.77
N LEU A 30 11.56 -2.81 -17.13
CA LEU A 30 10.44 -3.73 -17.19
C LEU A 30 9.32 -3.26 -16.25
N CYS A 31 8.64 -2.18 -16.61
CA CYS A 31 7.54 -1.63 -15.85
C CYS A 31 6.30 -2.52 -15.91
N PHE A 32 5.46 -2.47 -14.88
CA PHE A 32 4.17 -3.16 -14.89
C PHE A 32 3.37 -2.68 -16.11
N ASN A 33 3.07 -3.61 -16.99
CA ASN A 33 2.26 -3.35 -18.16
C ASN A 33 0.96 -4.17 -18.03
N PRO A 34 -0.17 -3.55 -17.73
CA PRO A 34 -1.44 -4.27 -17.73
C PRO A 34 -1.68 -4.86 -19.13
N PRO A 35 -2.11 -6.14 -19.23
CA PRO A 35 -2.13 -6.90 -20.49
C PRO A 35 -2.97 -6.29 -21.61
N ASP A 36 -3.79 -5.30 -21.33
CA ASP A 36 -4.74 -4.72 -22.31
C ASP A 36 -4.41 -3.26 -22.69
N GLY A 37 -3.19 -2.78 -22.39
CA GLY A 37 -2.86 -1.35 -22.57
C GLY A 37 -3.80 -0.45 -21.75
N GLY A 38 -4.55 -1.09 -20.85
CA GLY A 38 -5.58 -0.48 -20.05
C GLY A 38 -4.98 0.27 -18.85
N VAL A 39 -5.45 1.45 -18.65
CA VAL A 39 -5.33 2.16 -17.40
C VAL A 39 -5.92 1.26 -16.31
N PHE A 40 -5.16 0.90 -15.31
CA PHE A 40 -5.69 0.41 -14.03
C PHE A 40 -6.87 1.33 -13.70
N LEU A 41 -8.06 0.77 -13.53
CA LEU A 41 -9.30 1.52 -13.35
C LEU A 41 -9.88 2.23 -14.61
N ALA A 42 -9.65 1.73 -15.81
CA ALA A 42 -10.47 2.12 -16.97
C ALA A 42 -11.92 1.71 -16.70
N GLY A 43 -12.70 2.59 -16.07
CA GLY A 43 -14.12 2.39 -15.88
C GLY A 43 -14.66 2.47 -14.45
N ILE A 44 -13.91 2.96 -13.45
CA ILE A 44 -14.61 3.43 -12.24
C ILE A 44 -15.36 4.69 -12.64
N PRO A 45 -16.71 4.67 -12.63
CA PRO A 45 -17.47 5.89 -12.89
C PRO A 45 -17.03 6.95 -11.89
N SER A 46 -16.83 8.19 -12.35
CA SER A 46 -16.78 9.35 -11.46
C SER A 46 -17.88 9.21 -10.40
N PRO A 47 -17.71 9.71 -9.17
CA PRO A 47 -18.72 9.60 -8.13
C PRO A 47 -20.07 9.98 -8.74
N VAL A 48 -20.88 8.97 -8.98
CA VAL A 48 -22.21 9.20 -9.55
C VAL A 48 -22.95 9.98 -8.48
N ALA A 49 -23.44 11.14 -8.83
CA ALA A 49 -24.37 11.86 -7.95
C ALA A 49 -25.53 10.91 -7.61
N GLY A 50 -25.51 10.37 -6.38
CA GLY A 50 -26.49 9.42 -5.89
C GLY A 50 -26.01 7.97 -6.05
N CYS A 51 -25.18 7.50 -5.13
CA CYS A 51 -25.02 6.07 -4.90
C CYS A 51 -26.39 5.48 -4.59
N ALA A 52 -26.74 4.35 -5.23
CA ALA A 52 -28.00 3.66 -4.93
C ALA A 52 -28.08 3.31 -3.44
N ALA A 53 -29.28 3.41 -2.88
CA ALA A 53 -29.52 3.26 -1.45
C ALA A 53 -29.25 1.84 -0.89
N ASP A 54 -28.98 0.87 -1.75
CA ASP A 54 -28.72 -0.52 -1.36
C ASP A 54 -27.21 -0.75 -1.30
N ALA A 55 -26.58 -0.32 -0.21
CA ALA A 55 -25.23 -0.71 0.12
C ALA A 55 -25.17 -2.23 0.36
N GLY A 56 -24.07 -2.87 -0.06
CA GLY A 56 -23.79 -4.27 0.27
C GLY A 56 -23.73 -4.50 1.80
N PRO A 57 -23.45 -5.75 2.22
CA PRO A 57 -23.40 -6.08 3.65
C PRO A 57 -22.33 -5.25 4.39
N THR A 58 -22.62 -4.88 5.64
CA THR A 58 -21.75 -4.13 6.55
C THR A 58 -21.13 -5.05 7.61
N GLY A 59 -20.14 -4.56 8.34
CA GLY A 59 -19.43 -5.29 9.38
C GLY A 59 -18.15 -5.94 8.88
N VAL A 60 -17.71 -6.99 9.58
CA VAL A 60 -16.50 -7.76 9.23
C VAL A 60 -16.87 -8.88 8.26
N LEU A 61 -16.32 -8.87 7.07
CA LEU A 61 -16.69 -9.74 5.96
C LEU A 61 -15.47 -10.49 5.42
N ASP A 62 -15.70 -11.68 4.82
CA ASP A 62 -14.67 -12.41 4.09
C ASP A 62 -14.56 -11.90 2.63
N LEU A 63 -13.37 -11.53 2.22
CA LEU A 63 -13.06 -11.10 0.85
C LEU A 63 -13.29 -12.17 -0.22
N ALA A 64 -13.37 -13.45 0.17
CA ALA A 64 -13.70 -14.53 -0.76
C ALA A 64 -15.05 -14.29 -1.44
N ALA A 65 -16.02 -13.70 -0.73
CA ALA A 65 -17.33 -13.34 -1.26
C ALA A 65 -17.27 -12.27 -2.38
N LEU A 66 -16.23 -11.44 -2.38
CA LEU A 66 -15.95 -10.43 -3.41
C LEU A 66 -14.97 -10.93 -4.48
N GLY A 67 -14.70 -12.24 -4.52
CA GLY A 67 -13.88 -12.88 -5.54
C GLY A 67 -12.38 -12.85 -5.25
N TRP A 68 -11.97 -12.61 -4.01
CA TRP A 68 -10.59 -12.83 -3.56
C TRP A 68 -10.38 -14.28 -3.11
N ALA A 69 -11.02 -15.23 -3.80
CA ALA A 69 -10.89 -16.67 -3.58
C ALA A 69 -9.67 -17.24 -4.34
N PRO A 70 -9.07 -18.33 -3.87
CA PRO A 70 -9.35 -19.02 -2.61
C PRO A 70 -8.64 -18.43 -1.37
N GLN A 71 -7.77 -17.40 -1.54
CA GLN A 71 -6.91 -16.90 -0.47
C GLN A 71 -7.70 -16.17 0.64
N GLY A 72 -8.86 -15.57 0.31
CA GLY A 72 -9.65 -14.83 1.27
C GLY A 72 -8.95 -13.57 1.80
N GLY A 73 -9.32 -13.21 2.99
CA GLY A 73 -8.87 -12.01 3.68
C GLY A 73 -10.04 -11.35 4.39
N VAL A 74 -9.81 -10.23 5.01
CA VAL A 74 -10.82 -9.51 5.80
C VAL A 74 -11.17 -8.19 5.14
N MET A 75 -12.44 -7.84 5.16
CA MET A 75 -12.93 -6.51 4.84
C MET A 75 -13.79 -5.98 5.98
N VAL A 76 -13.64 -4.72 6.32
CA VAL A 76 -14.48 -4.04 7.32
C VAL A 76 -15.24 -2.94 6.59
N VAL A 77 -16.55 -3.07 6.60
CA VAL A 77 -17.46 -2.10 5.98
C VAL A 77 -18.29 -1.43 7.07
N PRO A 78 -18.14 -0.11 7.26
CA PRO A 78 -18.91 0.61 8.26
C PRO A 78 -20.39 0.75 7.86
N GLU A 79 -21.25 0.97 8.84
CA GLU A 79 -22.58 1.49 8.58
C GLU A 79 -22.47 2.96 8.17
N SER A 80 -22.86 3.28 6.97
CA SER A 80 -22.81 4.65 6.45
C SER A 80 -24.21 5.18 6.14
N ALA A 81 -24.36 6.49 6.17
CA ALA A 81 -25.61 7.12 5.73
C ALA A 81 -25.81 6.85 4.22
N PRO A 82 -27.06 6.59 3.78
CA PRO A 82 -27.36 6.42 2.36
C PRO A 82 -26.81 7.56 1.51
N GLY A 83 -26.13 7.21 0.43
CA GLY A 83 -25.53 8.19 -0.49
C GLY A 83 -24.18 8.76 -0.07
N THR A 84 -23.61 8.33 1.07
CA THR A 84 -22.26 8.74 1.49
C THR A 84 -21.22 7.91 0.75
N ALA A 85 -20.37 8.57 -0.03
CA ALA A 85 -19.24 7.92 -0.68
C ALA A 85 -18.08 7.75 0.30
N LEU A 86 -17.67 6.50 0.53
CA LEU A 86 -16.63 6.13 1.49
C LEU A 86 -15.25 6.02 0.83
N PRO A 87 -14.20 6.50 1.49
CA PRO A 87 -12.83 6.13 1.17
C PRO A 87 -12.63 4.61 1.27
N VAL A 88 -11.60 4.10 0.56
CA VAL A 88 -11.17 2.70 0.66
C VAL A 88 -9.69 2.65 1.02
N VAL A 89 -9.32 1.83 2.00
CA VAL A 89 -7.93 1.59 2.37
C VAL A 89 -7.62 0.10 2.23
N PHE A 90 -6.66 -0.24 1.39
CA PHE A 90 -6.06 -1.57 1.37
C PHE A 90 -4.86 -1.61 2.30
N ALA A 91 -4.74 -2.67 3.09
CA ALA A 91 -3.57 -2.90 3.93
C ALA A 91 -2.98 -4.30 3.65
N PHE A 92 -1.74 -4.32 3.17
CA PHE A 92 -1.04 -5.53 2.73
C PHE A 92 -0.11 -6.07 3.81
N HIS A 93 -0.25 -7.35 4.14
CA HIS A 93 0.51 -8.03 5.20
C HIS A 93 1.97 -8.30 4.81
N GLY A 94 2.82 -8.57 5.79
CA GLY A 94 4.19 -9.03 5.61
C GLY A 94 4.29 -10.45 5.01
N ALA A 95 5.50 -10.87 4.63
CA ALA A 95 5.71 -12.19 4.07
C ALA A 95 5.25 -13.29 5.05
N PHE A 96 4.47 -14.25 4.53
CA PHE A 96 3.92 -15.40 5.26
C PHE A 96 2.99 -15.05 6.43
N GLU A 97 2.51 -13.83 6.48
CA GLU A 97 1.44 -13.38 7.38
C GLU A 97 0.06 -13.51 6.69
N SER A 98 -0.95 -12.86 7.26
CA SER A 98 -2.32 -12.81 6.73
C SER A 98 -2.92 -11.41 6.83
N GLY A 99 -4.03 -11.18 6.13
CA GLY A 99 -4.81 -9.95 6.25
C GLY A 99 -5.28 -9.70 7.69
N GLU A 100 -5.64 -10.77 8.44
CA GLU A 100 -6.01 -10.63 9.84
C GLU A 100 -4.83 -10.17 10.71
N ASN A 101 -3.61 -10.70 10.48
CA ASN A 101 -2.43 -10.27 11.22
C ASN A 101 -2.14 -8.77 11.02
N VAL A 102 -2.14 -8.29 9.78
CA VAL A 102 -1.86 -6.86 9.52
C VAL A 102 -3.00 -5.98 10.02
N ARG A 103 -4.25 -6.43 9.98
CA ARG A 103 -5.41 -5.74 10.56
C ARG A 103 -5.23 -5.52 12.07
N GLU A 104 -4.91 -6.60 12.82
CA GLU A 104 -4.69 -6.53 14.27
C GLU A 104 -3.52 -5.60 14.62
N ARG A 105 -2.42 -5.67 13.87
CA ARG A 105 -1.20 -4.92 14.17
C ARG A 105 -1.29 -3.44 13.79
N LEU A 106 -1.91 -3.10 12.66
CA LEU A 106 -2.14 -1.71 12.24
C LEU A 106 -3.26 -1.06 13.05
N ALA A 107 -4.24 -1.83 13.49
CA ALA A 107 -5.41 -1.34 14.21
C ALA A 107 -6.14 -0.17 13.49
N LEU A 108 -6.15 -0.19 12.15
CA LEU A 108 -6.80 0.87 11.34
C LEU A 108 -8.30 0.97 11.64
N ASP A 109 -8.95 -0.15 11.97
CA ASP A 109 -10.38 -0.19 12.34
C ASP A 109 -10.71 0.83 13.45
N GLN A 110 -9.80 0.94 14.43
CA GLN A 110 -9.95 1.87 15.55
C GLN A 110 -9.55 3.31 15.15
N ALA A 111 -8.57 3.44 14.27
CA ALA A 111 -8.01 4.74 13.90
C ALA A 111 -8.95 5.52 12.96
N VAL A 112 -9.69 4.83 12.07
CA VAL A 112 -10.60 5.48 11.12
C VAL A 112 -12.05 5.58 11.64
N ASP A 113 -12.39 4.90 12.74
CA ASP A 113 -13.69 4.95 13.42
C ASP A 113 -14.91 4.94 12.47
N GLY A 114 -14.91 4.00 11.52
CA GLY A 114 -15.98 3.87 10.53
C GLY A 114 -15.91 4.87 9.36
N GLY A 115 -14.86 5.67 9.27
CA GLY A 115 -14.69 6.67 8.21
C GLY A 115 -14.28 6.11 6.84
N ALA A 116 -14.00 4.80 6.72
CA ALA A 116 -13.55 4.17 5.49
C ALA A 116 -13.94 2.68 5.40
N ILE A 117 -13.96 2.13 4.19
CA ILE A 117 -13.93 0.68 3.96
C ILE A 117 -12.47 0.23 4.06
N LEU A 118 -12.20 -0.76 4.93
CA LEU A 118 -10.88 -1.32 5.13
C LEU A 118 -10.78 -2.70 4.51
N VAL A 119 -9.70 -2.96 3.76
CA VAL A 119 -9.52 -4.18 2.97
C VAL A 119 -8.17 -4.80 3.29
N TYR A 120 -8.16 -6.01 3.83
CA TYR A 120 -6.98 -6.75 4.29
C TYR A 120 -6.87 -8.08 3.53
N PRO A 121 -6.40 -8.07 2.27
CA PRO A 121 -6.36 -9.28 1.45
C PRO A 121 -5.19 -10.18 1.84
N ASN A 122 -5.34 -11.48 1.58
CA ASN A 122 -4.24 -12.45 1.66
C ASN A 122 -3.52 -12.56 0.31
N ALA A 123 -2.19 -12.58 0.33
CA ALA A 123 -1.37 -12.82 -0.85
C ALA A 123 -1.54 -14.26 -1.38
N ILE A 124 -1.36 -14.47 -2.69
CA ILE A 124 -1.58 -15.78 -3.33
C ILE A 124 -0.62 -16.85 -2.79
N ASN A 125 0.66 -16.50 -2.64
CA ASN A 125 1.72 -17.44 -2.27
C ASN A 125 2.42 -17.03 -0.95
N GLY A 126 1.69 -16.40 -0.04
CA GLY A 126 2.23 -15.90 1.23
C GLY A 126 3.10 -14.64 1.10
N THR A 127 3.36 -14.18 -0.12
CA THR A 127 4.03 -12.91 -0.42
C THR A 127 3.46 -12.30 -1.70
N TRP A 128 3.71 -11.02 -1.92
CA TRP A 128 3.10 -10.23 -2.99
C TRP A 128 3.90 -10.34 -4.29
N ASP A 129 3.19 -10.50 -5.40
CA ASP A 129 3.76 -10.53 -6.73
C ASP A 129 4.08 -9.11 -7.22
N ILE A 130 5.36 -8.80 -7.33
CA ILE A 130 5.90 -7.51 -7.82
C ILE A 130 6.53 -7.65 -9.22
N THR A 131 6.10 -8.63 -10.00
CA THR A 131 6.54 -8.81 -11.38
C THR A 131 5.77 -7.91 -12.34
N GLN A 132 6.29 -7.71 -13.56
CA GLN A 132 5.62 -6.91 -14.61
C GLN A 132 4.17 -7.31 -14.87
N VAL A 133 3.84 -8.58 -14.70
CA VAL A 133 2.49 -9.13 -14.92
C VAL A 133 1.79 -9.44 -13.60
N SER A 134 2.11 -8.70 -12.55
CA SER A 134 1.63 -8.93 -11.19
C SER A 134 0.22 -9.50 -11.12
N SER A 135 0.14 -10.72 -10.64
CA SER A 135 -1.14 -11.39 -10.41
C SER A 135 -1.93 -10.74 -9.27
N ASP A 136 -1.24 -10.33 -8.20
CA ASP A 136 -1.86 -9.64 -7.06
C ASP A 136 -2.29 -8.22 -7.45
N GLY A 137 -1.48 -7.50 -8.23
CA GLY A 137 -1.86 -6.17 -8.74
C GLY A 137 -3.16 -6.21 -9.55
N ARG A 138 -3.29 -7.18 -10.48
CA ARG A 138 -4.54 -7.37 -11.23
C ARG A 138 -5.73 -7.78 -10.37
N ARG A 139 -5.49 -8.45 -9.23
CA ARG A 139 -6.56 -8.79 -8.29
C ARG A 139 -7.02 -7.57 -7.50
N VAL A 140 -6.08 -6.70 -7.10
CA VAL A 140 -6.42 -5.41 -6.46
C VAL A 140 -7.31 -4.59 -7.39
N ASP A 141 -6.96 -4.44 -8.66
CA ASP A 141 -7.78 -3.73 -9.66
C ASP A 141 -9.20 -4.30 -9.78
N ARG A 142 -9.32 -5.64 -9.93
CA ARG A 142 -10.64 -6.28 -9.97
C ARG A 142 -11.43 -6.10 -8.68
N LEU A 143 -10.76 -6.10 -7.53
CA LEU A 143 -11.43 -5.90 -6.25
C LEU A 143 -11.94 -4.47 -6.10
N ILE A 144 -11.17 -3.47 -6.51
CA ILE A 144 -11.63 -2.07 -6.56
C ILE A 144 -12.88 -1.94 -7.44
N SER A 145 -12.87 -2.55 -8.62
CA SER A 145 -14.03 -2.54 -9.52
C SER A 145 -15.27 -3.20 -8.91
N ARG A 146 -15.09 -4.29 -8.14
CA ARG A 146 -16.19 -4.94 -7.41
C ARG A 146 -16.68 -4.11 -6.24
N LEU A 147 -15.80 -3.49 -5.48
CA LEU A 147 -16.18 -2.56 -4.42
C LEU A 147 -17.02 -1.42 -4.97
N ALA A 148 -16.58 -0.81 -6.09
CA ALA A 148 -17.32 0.27 -6.75
C ALA A 148 -18.70 -0.16 -7.26
N SER A 149 -18.87 -1.44 -7.63
CA SER A 149 -20.18 -1.97 -8.07
C SER A 149 -21.09 -2.40 -6.93
N THR A 150 -20.55 -2.59 -5.71
CA THR A 150 -21.28 -3.12 -4.55
C THR A 150 -21.55 -2.05 -3.50
N TYR A 151 -20.61 -1.11 -3.34
CA TYR A 151 -20.63 -0.07 -2.32
C TYR A 151 -20.51 1.31 -2.93
N CYS A 152 -20.98 2.31 -2.19
CA CYS A 152 -20.72 3.70 -2.51
C CYS A 152 -19.29 4.06 -2.11
N ILE A 153 -18.32 3.91 -3.01
CA ILE A 153 -16.95 4.33 -2.74
C ILE A 153 -16.62 5.65 -3.43
N ASP A 154 -15.66 6.38 -2.86
CA ASP A 154 -15.08 7.57 -3.49
C ASP A 154 -13.82 7.15 -4.26
N PRO A 155 -13.85 7.10 -5.60
CA PRO A 155 -12.70 6.68 -6.39
C PRO A 155 -11.51 7.65 -6.31
N SER A 156 -11.71 8.88 -5.84
CA SER A 156 -10.64 9.84 -5.59
C SER A 156 -9.97 9.66 -4.22
N ARG A 157 -10.51 8.79 -3.37
CA ARG A 157 -10.00 8.50 -2.03
C ARG A 157 -9.76 6.99 -1.84
N ILE A 158 -9.00 6.39 -2.75
CA ILE A 158 -8.51 5.01 -2.63
C ILE A 158 -7.06 5.06 -2.19
N TYR A 159 -6.75 4.44 -1.06
CA TYR A 159 -5.44 4.43 -0.43
C TYR A 159 -4.91 3.02 -0.28
N ILE A 160 -3.60 2.88 -0.25
CA ILE A 160 -2.93 1.61 0.02
C ILE A 160 -1.88 1.76 1.11
N SER A 161 -1.82 0.77 1.97
CA SER A 161 -0.76 0.67 2.97
C SER A 161 -0.21 -0.75 3.03
N GLY A 162 0.94 -0.94 3.67
CA GLY A 162 1.47 -2.27 3.87
C GLY A 162 2.65 -2.30 4.82
N PHE A 163 2.91 -3.50 5.33
CA PHE A 163 4.03 -3.81 6.20
C PHE A 163 5.00 -4.77 5.51
N SER A 164 6.32 -4.55 5.64
CA SER A 164 7.36 -5.46 5.15
C SER A 164 7.19 -5.79 3.65
N ALA A 165 6.96 -7.05 3.28
CA ALA A 165 6.66 -7.45 1.89
C ALA A 165 5.42 -6.71 1.33
N GLY A 166 4.40 -6.47 2.16
CA GLY A 166 3.24 -5.65 1.80
C GLY A 166 3.59 -4.19 1.57
N ALA A 167 4.58 -3.65 2.30
CA ALA A 167 5.10 -2.31 2.07
C ALA A 167 5.86 -2.20 0.74
N VAL A 168 6.63 -3.23 0.38
CA VAL A 168 7.26 -3.32 -0.95
C VAL A 168 6.21 -3.35 -2.05
N PHE A 169 5.13 -4.11 -1.86
CA PHE A 169 4.02 -4.15 -2.82
C PHE A 169 3.25 -2.83 -2.90
N THR A 170 3.07 -2.15 -1.77
CA THR A 170 2.51 -0.78 -1.72
C THR A 170 3.34 0.19 -2.56
N LEU A 171 4.66 0.20 -2.37
CA LEU A 171 5.59 1.00 -3.17
C LEU A 171 5.53 0.63 -4.66
N TYR A 172 5.49 -0.68 -4.96
CA TYR A 172 5.39 -1.18 -6.32
C TYR A 172 4.12 -0.69 -7.01
N LEU A 173 2.95 -0.76 -6.37
CA LEU A 173 1.69 -0.25 -6.92
C LEU A 173 1.70 1.27 -7.05
N GLY A 174 2.11 2.00 -6.01
CA GLY A 174 2.23 3.46 -6.06
C GLY A 174 3.23 3.98 -7.09
N CYS A 175 4.18 3.13 -7.49
CA CYS A 175 5.14 3.41 -8.56
C CYS A 175 4.54 3.17 -9.95
N ASN A 176 3.87 2.06 -10.15
CA ASN A 176 3.45 1.63 -11.48
C ASN A 176 2.05 2.14 -11.89
N VAL A 177 1.18 2.40 -10.92
CA VAL A 177 -0.20 2.86 -11.14
C VAL A 177 -0.62 3.97 -10.16
N PRO A 178 0.20 5.04 -10.03
CA PRO A 178 0.00 6.09 -9.03
C PRO A 178 -1.34 6.81 -9.17
N GLN A 179 -1.85 6.96 -10.39
CA GLN A 179 -3.14 7.61 -10.66
C GLN A 179 -4.35 6.88 -10.06
N THR A 180 -4.15 5.65 -9.58
CA THR A 180 -5.19 4.85 -8.93
C THR A 180 -5.38 5.22 -7.47
N PHE A 181 -4.32 5.72 -6.84
CA PHE A 181 -4.27 5.88 -5.39
C PHE A 181 -4.08 7.34 -5.00
N ALA A 182 -4.91 7.80 -4.07
CA ALA A 182 -4.79 9.13 -3.48
C ALA A 182 -3.54 9.26 -2.59
N GLY A 183 -3.07 8.14 -2.04
CA GLY A 183 -1.85 8.11 -1.24
C GLY A 183 -1.43 6.69 -0.87
N ILE A 184 -0.17 6.56 -0.45
CA ILE A 184 0.43 5.31 -0.01
C ILE A 184 1.01 5.45 1.40
N ALA A 185 0.98 4.37 2.20
CA ALA A 185 1.67 4.32 3.48
C ALA A 185 2.54 3.05 3.57
N VAL A 186 3.82 3.25 3.80
CA VAL A 186 4.88 2.25 3.72
C VAL A 186 5.47 2.02 5.09
N VAL A 187 5.19 0.87 5.71
CA VAL A 187 5.70 0.53 7.04
C VAL A 187 6.81 -0.53 6.92
N ALA A 188 8.02 -0.18 7.33
CA ALA A 188 9.20 -1.06 7.27
C ALA A 188 9.41 -1.65 5.86
N GLY A 189 9.37 -0.82 4.83
CA GLY A 189 9.50 -1.20 3.42
C GLY A 189 10.77 -0.72 2.75
N SER A 190 11.07 -1.30 1.58
CA SER A 190 12.21 -0.95 0.74
C SER A 190 11.82 -0.93 -0.74
N ALA A 191 12.42 -0.05 -1.51
CA ALA A 191 12.29 -0.01 -2.97
C ALA A 191 13.37 -0.84 -3.70
N SER A 192 14.26 -1.51 -2.96
CA SER A 192 15.39 -2.28 -3.53
C SER A 192 14.95 -3.58 -4.25
N ARG A 193 13.67 -3.93 -4.20
CA ARG A 193 13.14 -5.21 -4.70
C ARG A 193 12.52 -5.12 -6.09
N PHE A 194 12.37 -3.95 -6.67
CA PHE A 194 11.80 -3.75 -8.00
C PHE A 194 12.48 -2.57 -8.72
N ASP A 195 12.19 -2.41 -10.01
CA ASP A 195 12.77 -1.35 -10.82
C ASP A 195 12.07 0.00 -10.60
N THR A 196 12.72 0.89 -9.86
CA THR A 196 12.19 2.23 -9.56
C THR A 196 12.23 3.20 -10.75
N ARG A 197 12.87 2.85 -11.88
CA ARG A 197 12.83 3.65 -13.11
C ARG A 197 11.43 3.75 -13.69
N CYS A 198 10.55 2.85 -13.29
CA CYS A 198 9.12 2.87 -13.63
C CYS A 198 8.31 3.92 -12.87
N CYS A 199 8.87 4.47 -11.80
CA CYS A 199 8.21 5.46 -10.97
C CYS A 199 8.29 6.85 -11.59
N THR A 200 7.43 7.13 -12.57
CA THR A 200 7.51 8.36 -13.36
C THR A 200 6.47 9.41 -13.00
N GLN A 201 5.48 9.05 -12.18
CA GLN A 201 4.38 9.93 -11.78
C GLN A 201 4.37 10.10 -10.26
N PRO A 202 3.99 11.26 -9.74
CA PRO A 202 3.93 11.53 -8.31
C PRO A 202 2.82 10.73 -7.60
N VAL A 203 3.03 10.48 -6.29
CA VAL A 203 2.04 9.91 -5.37
C VAL A 203 2.37 10.33 -3.95
N SER A 204 1.40 10.89 -3.21
CA SER A 204 1.59 11.22 -1.80
C SER A 204 1.95 9.99 -0.97
N GLY A 205 2.94 10.09 -0.09
CA GLY A 205 3.47 8.93 0.63
C GLY A 205 3.90 9.20 2.07
N LEU A 206 3.41 8.33 2.99
CA LEU A 206 3.89 8.23 4.36
C LEU A 206 4.85 7.05 4.49
N PHE A 207 5.99 7.26 5.17
CA PHE A 207 7.01 6.24 5.39
C PHE A 207 7.29 6.09 6.88
N ILE A 208 6.98 4.93 7.46
CA ILE A 208 7.24 4.60 8.87
C ILE A 208 8.33 3.53 8.93
N HIS A 209 9.43 3.77 9.66
CA HIS A 209 10.55 2.83 9.71
C HIS A 209 11.21 2.76 11.09
N GLY A 210 11.53 1.54 11.51
CA GLY A 210 12.28 1.28 12.74
C GLY A 210 13.78 1.55 12.55
N ALA A 211 14.40 2.22 13.52
CA ALA A 211 15.84 2.55 13.46
C ALA A 211 16.75 1.32 13.59
N ARG A 212 16.23 0.23 14.17
CA ARG A 212 16.93 -1.04 14.36
C ARG A 212 16.40 -2.16 13.44
N ASP A 213 15.73 -1.81 12.37
CA ASP A 213 15.23 -2.79 11.40
C ASP A 213 16.40 -3.53 10.73
N GLU A 214 16.47 -4.85 10.97
CA GLU A 214 17.50 -5.74 10.40
C GLU A 214 17.04 -6.44 9.12
N ALA A 215 15.74 -6.42 8.79
CA ALA A 215 15.21 -7.03 7.58
C ALA A 215 15.29 -6.08 6.38
N PHE A 216 14.88 -4.83 6.57
CA PHE A 216 15.12 -3.71 5.67
C PHE A 216 15.75 -2.58 6.48
N SER A 217 17.00 -2.26 6.19
CA SER A 217 17.71 -1.23 6.95
C SER A 217 17.01 0.12 6.87
N LEU A 218 17.15 0.93 7.93
CA LEU A 218 16.67 2.32 7.92
C LEU A 218 17.18 3.10 6.70
N ALA A 219 18.39 2.80 6.23
CA ALA A 219 18.95 3.42 5.04
C ALA A 219 18.15 3.09 3.77
N GLU A 220 17.66 1.85 3.62
CA GLU A 220 16.79 1.46 2.52
C GLU A 220 15.41 2.15 2.61
N GLY A 221 14.82 2.24 3.80
CA GLY A 221 13.59 2.98 4.04
C GLY A 221 13.72 4.47 3.70
N ARG A 222 14.81 5.09 4.12
CA ARG A 222 15.17 6.48 3.76
C ARG A 222 15.36 6.65 2.25
N ALA A 223 16.01 5.72 1.57
CA ALA A 223 16.20 5.76 0.13
C ALA A 223 14.85 5.66 -0.62
N ALA A 224 13.94 4.78 -0.18
CA ALA A 224 12.61 4.66 -0.75
C ALA A 224 11.82 5.97 -0.62
N ARG A 225 11.80 6.55 0.57
CA ARG A 225 11.16 7.84 0.85
C ARG A 225 11.77 8.98 0.02
N ALA A 226 13.09 9.08 -0.02
CA ALA A 226 13.78 10.10 -0.79
C ALA A 226 13.50 9.98 -2.30
N GLY A 227 13.36 8.76 -2.81
CA GLY A 227 12.98 8.50 -4.20
C GLY A 227 11.58 8.99 -4.53
N VAL A 228 10.62 8.83 -3.62
CA VAL A 228 9.27 9.38 -3.76
C VAL A 228 9.30 10.90 -3.66
N ALA A 229 9.94 11.45 -2.64
CA ALA A 229 10.06 12.91 -2.47
C ALA A 229 10.70 13.60 -3.69
N ALA A 230 11.75 13.01 -4.26
CA ALA A 230 12.41 13.56 -5.45
C ALA A 230 11.51 13.52 -6.70
N ARG A 231 10.71 12.47 -6.86
CA ARG A 231 9.75 12.36 -7.97
C ARG A 231 8.61 13.37 -7.84
N ASP A 232 8.21 13.67 -6.63
CA ASP A 232 7.11 14.59 -6.31
C ASP A 232 7.59 16.05 -6.20
N ASP A 233 8.84 16.33 -6.66
CA ASP A 233 9.49 17.64 -6.61
C ASP A 233 9.57 18.27 -5.18
N CYS A 234 9.55 17.42 -4.15
CA CYS A 234 9.72 17.87 -2.78
C CYS A 234 11.15 18.31 -2.51
N THR A 235 11.34 19.35 -1.72
CA THR A 235 12.67 19.76 -1.29
C THR A 235 13.18 18.87 -0.15
N ALA A 236 14.51 18.81 0.00
CA ALA A 236 15.13 18.08 1.12
C ALA A 236 14.88 18.72 2.50
N THR A 237 14.26 19.89 2.54
CA THR A 237 13.91 20.56 3.79
C THR A 237 12.69 19.85 4.42
N THR A 238 12.84 19.49 5.68
CA THR A 238 11.75 18.87 6.45
C THR A 238 11.35 19.72 7.64
N THR A 239 10.08 19.63 8.03
CA THR A 239 9.55 20.23 9.26
C THR A 239 9.08 19.11 10.20
N PRO A 240 9.28 19.25 11.53
CA PRO A 240 8.72 18.29 12.49
C PRO A 240 7.19 18.19 12.34
N ASP A 241 6.67 16.97 12.36
CA ASP A 241 5.25 16.66 12.27
C ASP A 241 4.87 15.60 13.32
N GLY A 242 5.02 15.96 14.58
CA GLY A 242 4.83 15.08 15.72
C GLY A 242 6.13 14.53 16.31
N PRO A 243 6.04 13.62 17.30
CA PRO A 243 7.20 13.20 18.11
C PRO A 243 8.25 12.42 17.34
N ASN A 244 7.86 11.67 16.32
CA ASN A 244 8.74 10.79 15.55
C ASN A 244 8.67 11.07 14.04
N CYS A 245 7.88 12.04 13.63
CA CYS A 245 7.53 12.28 12.24
C CYS A 245 7.99 13.66 11.75
N PHE A 246 8.11 13.79 10.47
CA PHE A 246 8.47 15.01 9.78
C PHE A 246 7.88 15.02 8.35
N ALA A 247 7.51 16.20 7.88
CA ALA A 247 6.98 16.43 6.55
C ALA A 247 8.04 17.06 5.64
N TYR A 248 8.11 16.62 4.39
CA TYR A 248 8.89 17.29 3.35
C TYR A 248 8.12 18.51 2.81
N ALA A 249 8.85 19.52 2.37
CA ALA A 249 8.24 20.66 1.67
C ALA A 249 7.99 20.28 0.21
N CYS A 250 6.78 19.79 -0.08
CA CYS A 250 6.34 19.39 -1.41
C CYS A 250 5.45 20.46 -2.07
N PRO A 251 5.43 20.56 -3.42
CA PRO A 251 4.43 21.36 -4.11
C PRO A 251 3.05 20.69 -4.00
N ALA A 252 2.01 21.48 -3.74
CA ALA A 252 0.65 20.95 -3.71
C ALA A 252 0.26 20.33 -5.09
N PRO A 253 -0.51 19.25 -5.14
CA PRO A 253 -1.24 18.64 -4.01
C PRO A 253 -0.46 17.54 -3.25
N TRP A 254 0.82 17.35 -3.52
CA TRP A 254 1.59 16.22 -3.03
C TRP A 254 2.07 16.42 -1.59
N ALA A 255 2.14 15.31 -0.85
CA ALA A 255 2.67 15.24 0.51
C ALA A 255 3.59 14.02 0.66
N VAL A 256 4.76 14.21 1.24
CA VAL A 256 5.66 13.12 1.60
C VAL A 256 6.10 13.31 3.05
N ASP A 257 5.71 12.36 3.89
CA ASP A 257 6.01 12.35 5.32
C ASP A 257 6.90 11.15 5.69
N GLY A 258 7.68 11.31 6.72
CA GLY A 258 8.52 10.26 7.26
C GLY A 258 8.41 10.18 8.76
N CYS A 259 8.33 8.96 9.30
CA CYS A 259 8.38 8.67 10.73
C CYS A 259 9.49 7.66 10.99
N GLU A 260 10.40 7.99 11.90
CA GLU A 260 11.48 7.10 12.33
C GLU A 260 11.38 6.88 13.84
N TRP A 261 11.37 5.62 14.27
CA TRP A 261 11.18 5.29 15.68
C TRP A 261 12.24 4.31 16.18
N ASP A 262 12.49 4.27 17.49
CA ASP A 262 13.46 3.37 18.10
C ASP A 262 12.88 1.97 18.22
N GLY A 263 12.73 1.27 17.09
CA GLY A 263 12.18 -0.07 17.01
C GLY A 263 12.83 -0.91 15.94
N ASP A 264 12.47 -2.18 15.93
CA ASP A 264 12.97 -3.21 15.04
C ASP A 264 12.10 -3.31 13.77
N HIS A 265 12.14 -4.44 13.04
CA HIS A 265 11.27 -4.71 11.89
C HIS A 265 9.83 -4.97 12.35
N ASP A 266 9.09 -3.93 12.69
CA ASP A 266 7.76 -4.03 13.26
C ASP A 266 6.88 -2.81 12.90
N ILE A 267 5.60 -2.91 13.26
CA ILE A 267 4.63 -1.82 13.18
C ILE A 267 4.55 -1.16 14.56
N PRO A 268 4.86 0.15 14.69
CA PRO A 268 4.69 0.83 15.96
C PRO A 268 3.19 0.91 16.33
N SER A 269 2.87 0.86 17.63
CA SER A 269 1.49 0.86 18.12
C SER A 269 0.67 2.09 17.71
N TRP A 270 1.32 3.18 17.33
CA TRP A 270 0.70 4.40 16.82
C TRP A 270 0.63 4.43 15.27
N GLY A 271 1.17 3.42 14.58
CA GLY A 271 1.31 3.42 13.12
C GLY A 271 -0.01 3.54 12.37
N GLY A 272 -1.05 2.84 12.82
CA GLY A 272 -2.37 2.94 12.20
C GLY A 272 -3.02 4.30 12.37
N ALA A 273 -2.87 4.92 13.54
CA ALA A 273 -3.36 6.29 13.78
C ALA A 273 -2.65 7.31 12.89
N GLU A 274 -1.34 7.15 12.68
CA GLU A 274 -0.58 8.02 11.80
C GLU A 274 -0.95 7.84 10.33
N ILE A 275 -1.21 6.59 9.90
CA ILE A 275 -1.73 6.31 8.55
C ILE A 275 -3.10 6.95 8.34
N ALA A 276 -4.02 6.81 9.31
CA ALA A 276 -5.35 7.42 9.24
C ALA A 276 -5.26 8.96 9.18
N ARG A 277 -4.36 9.56 9.98
CA ARG A 277 -4.09 11.01 9.96
C ARG A 277 -3.59 11.46 8.59
N PHE A 278 -2.58 10.77 8.03
CA PHE A 278 -1.99 11.12 6.74
C PHE A 278 -2.98 10.98 5.58
N PHE A 279 -3.88 10.00 5.64
CA PHE A 279 -4.93 9.81 4.64
C PHE A 279 -6.18 10.67 4.90
N GLU A 280 -6.18 11.51 5.93
CA GLU A 280 -7.31 12.36 6.33
C GLU A 280 -8.61 11.55 6.56
N LEU A 281 -8.49 10.40 7.24
CA LEU A 281 -9.59 9.46 7.50
C LEU A 281 -10.06 9.47 8.97
N GLY A 282 -9.42 10.24 9.81
CA GLY A 282 -9.80 10.37 11.22
C GLY A 282 -11.07 11.22 11.40
N PRO A 283 -11.72 11.10 12.59
CA PRO A 283 -12.87 11.92 12.96
C PRO A 283 -12.56 13.40 13.03
#